data_065b6273ff4a602803fd01ecb61f426c
#
_entry.id   065b6273ff4a602803fd01ecb61f426c
#
_cell.length_a   1.000
_cell.length_b   1.000
_cell.length_c   1.000
_cell.angle_alpha   90.00
_cell.angle_beta   90.00
_cell.angle_gamma   90.00
#
_symmetry.space_group_name_H-M   'P 1'
#
loop_
_entity.id
_entity.type
_entity.pdbx_description
1 polymer ?
#
loop_
_entity_poly.entity_id
_entity_poly.type
_entity_poly.pdbx_seq_one_letter_code
_entity_poly.pdbx_strand_id
1 'polypeptide(L)'
;APTGTFKIGDTLTEGEKLHFKGIPSFSPELFKYIENADPMKSKQLAKGIDQLMDEGVAQLFVSQFNNRKIIGTVGALQFEVIEYRLLHEYAAACRWEPINLYKACWIEAQDQAELEDFKKHKAQYMAKDKEGRDVFLADSQYMLHMAQENYKKLIFHFTSEF
;
A
#
# COMPACT_ATOMS: atom_id res chain seq x y z
N ALA A 1 -8.23 -6.89 -22.29
CA ALA A 1 -8.31 -7.57 -22.41
C ALA A 1 -8.29 -7.37 -22.72
N PRO A 2 -8.15 -7.19 -22.71
CA PRO A 2 -8.09 -7.55 -22.92
C PRO A 2 -7.95 -7.15 -23.05
N THR A 3 -7.49 -6.74 -23.05
CA THR A 3 -7.47 -7.09 -23.12
C THR A 3 -7.40 -6.84 -22.98
N GLY A 4 -7.50 -6.16 -23.12
CA GLY A 4 -7.51 -6.72 -22.97
C GLY A 4 -7.59 -6.27 -22.72
N THR A 5 -6.90 -5.76 -22.01
CA THR A 5 -7.22 -6.20 -22.00
C THR A 5 -7.46 -6.07 -21.80
N PHE A 6 -7.26 -5.52 -21.34
CA PHE A 6 -7.76 -6.09 -21.30
C PHE A 6 -7.81 -5.84 -20.87
N LYS A 7 -7.61 -5.43 -20.52
CA LYS A 7 -7.88 -5.74 -20.34
C LYS A 7 -8.15 -5.60 -19.90
N ILE A 8 -8.08 -4.94 -19.62
CA ILE A 8 -8.58 -5.26 -19.31
C ILE A 8 -9.25 -5.65 -19.17
N GLY A 9 -9.03 -5.58 -18.86
CA GLY A 9 -9.57 -6.55 -18.67
C GLY A 9 -10.17 -6.95 -18.73
N ASP A 10 -10.21 -7.13 -18.68
CA ASP A 10 -10.86 -8.07 -18.87
C ASP A 10 -11.23 -8.57 -18.84
N THR A 11 -11.36 -8.80 -18.70
CA THR A 11 -11.74 -9.74 -18.71
C THR A 11 -12.24 -10.25 -18.63
N LEU A 12 -12.45 -10.48 -18.37
CA LEU A 12 -13.04 -11.37 -18.20
C LEU A 12 -13.68 -11.84 -17.90
N THR A 13 -13.95 -12.08 -17.69
CA THR A 13 -14.55 -12.84 -17.28
C THR A 13 -15.21 -13.16 -16.89
N GLU A 14 -15.32 -13.38 -16.53
CA GLU A 14 -15.80 -13.77 -15.91
C GLU A 14 -16.25 -13.92 -15.09
N GLY A 15 -16.58 -14.10 -15.04
CA GLY A 15 -16.77 -14.38 -14.15
C GLY A 15 -16.89 -14.25 -13.35
N GLU A 16 -16.60 -14.39 -12.95
CA GLU A 16 -16.40 -14.42 -12.11
C GLU A 16 -16.16 -13.85 -11.34
N LYS A 17 -15.97 -13.63 -11.33
CA LYS A 17 -15.43 -13.18 -10.66
C LYS A 17 -15.67 -12.25 -10.06
N LEU A 18 -16.03 -11.83 -10.08
CA LEU A 18 -16.07 -11.07 -9.56
C LEU A 18 -16.21 -10.44 -8.58
N HIS A 19 -16.56 -10.71 -7.92
CA HIS A 19 -16.51 -10.25 -6.69
C HIS A 19 -15.26 -9.78 -6.39
N PHE A 20 -14.79 -10.25 -6.83
CA PHE A 20 -13.52 -9.74 -6.95
C PHE A 20 -13.58 -8.32 -7.28
N LYS A 21 -12.89 -7.53 -6.62
CA LYS A 21 -13.00 -6.11 -6.76
C LYS A 21 -12.33 -5.60 -8.03
N GLY A 22 -11.68 -6.45 -8.76
CA GLY A 22 -10.97 -6.04 -9.95
C GLY A 22 -9.72 -5.23 -9.69
N ILE A 23 -9.28 -5.19 -8.44
CA ILE A 23 -8.11 -4.41 -8.06
C ILE A 23 -6.87 -5.23 -8.32
N PRO A 24 -5.97 -4.78 -9.19
CA PRO A 24 -4.76 -5.53 -9.44
C PRO A 24 -3.85 -5.49 -8.22
N SER A 25 -3.22 -6.61 -7.93
CA SER A 25 -2.20 -6.68 -6.92
C SER A 25 -0.86 -6.39 -7.58
N PHE A 26 -0.17 -5.38 -7.10
CA PHE A 26 1.13 -5.01 -7.65
C PHE A 26 2.10 -4.69 -6.52
N SER A 27 3.39 -4.76 -6.84
CA SER A 27 4.43 -4.38 -5.90
C SER A 27 4.69 -2.88 -6.06
N PRO A 28 4.36 -2.07 -5.05
CA PRO A 28 4.62 -0.63 -5.17
C PRO A 28 6.10 -0.35 -5.26
N GLU A 29 6.47 0.66 -6.05
CA GLU A 29 7.87 1.04 -6.24
C GLU A 29 8.18 2.43 -5.74
N LEU A 30 7.17 3.29 -5.64
CA LEU A 30 7.32 4.65 -5.15
C LEU A 30 6.40 4.87 -3.97
N PHE A 31 6.91 5.59 -2.96
CA PHE A 31 6.17 5.80 -1.72
C PHE A 31 6.27 7.25 -1.31
N LYS A 32 5.15 7.81 -0.85
CA LYS A 32 5.12 9.14 -0.25
C LYS A 32 4.13 9.15 0.90
N TYR A 33 4.44 9.91 1.94
CA TYR A 33 3.44 10.24 2.94
C TYR A 33 2.41 11.16 2.32
N ILE A 34 1.15 10.93 2.66
CA ILE A 34 0.07 11.83 2.28
C ILE A 34 -0.44 12.51 3.53
N GLU A 35 -0.57 13.84 3.47
CA GLU A 35 -1.01 14.64 4.61
C GLU A 35 -2.15 15.54 4.20
N ASN A 36 -2.99 15.86 5.17
CA ASN A 36 -4.11 16.76 4.98
C ASN A 36 -3.59 18.20 4.91
N ALA A 37 -3.85 18.88 3.79
CA ALA A 37 -3.46 20.27 3.65
C ALA A 37 -4.49 21.25 4.22
N ASP A 38 -5.71 20.75 4.49
CA ASP A 38 -6.78 21.58 5.03
C ASP A 38 -7.44 20.81 6.19
N PRO A 39 -7.16 21.21 7.44
CA PRO A 39 -7.71 20.49 8.60
C PRO A 39 -9.23 20.39 8.62
N MET A 40 -9.93 21.32 7.97
CA MET A 40 -11.39 21.29 7.94
C MET A 40 -11.95 20.25 6.97
N LYS A 41 -11.08 19.64 6.15
CA LYS A 41 -11.49 18.67 5.15
C LYS A 41 -10.97 17.27 5.45
N SER A 42 -10.63 16.98 6.70
CA SER A 42 -10.02 15.70 7.05
C SER A 42 -10.94 14.51 6.74
N LYS A 43 -12.24 14.65 6.94
CA LYS A 43 -13.18 13.57 6.65
C LYS A 43 -13.30 13.32 5.15
N GLN A 44 -13.36 14.40 4.38
CA GLN A 44 -13.41 14.30 2.93
C GLN A 44 -12.15 13.67 2.38
N LEU A 45 -10.98 14.03 2.94
CA LEU A 45 -9.71 13.45 2.52
C LEU A 45 -9.67 11.95 2.79
N ALA A 46 -10.07 11.54 3.99
CA ALA A 46 -10.07 10.11 4.35
C ALA A 46 -11.02 9.32 3.45
N LYS A 47 -12.21 9.86 3.20
CA LYS A 47 -13.19 9.21 2.34
C LYS A 47 -12.67 9.09 0.91
N GLY A 48 -12.04 10.15 0.40
CA GLY A 48 -11.50 10.13 -0.94
C GLY A 48 -10.36 9.15 -1.09
N ILE A 49 -9.47 9.09 -0.12
CA ILE A 49 -8.37 8.12 -0.14
C ILE A 49 -8.93 6.70 -0.17
N ASP A 50 -9.90 6.39 0.71
CA ASP A 50 -10.50 5.05 0.73
C ASP A 50 -11.10 4.69 -0.63
N GLN A 51 -11.82 5.62 -1.23
CA GLN A 51 -12.48 5.38 -2.50
C GLN A 51 -11.46 5.14 -3.62
N LEU A 52 -10.42 5.95 -3.67
CA LEU A 52 -9.39 5.80 -4.69
C LEU A 52 -8.61 4.50 -4.52
N MET A 53 -8.38 4.08 -3.27
CA MET A 53 -7.72 2.80 -3.02
C MET A 53 -8.60 1.64 -3.44
N ASP A 54 -9.93 1.75 -3.23
CA ASP A 54 -10.87 0.73 -3.69
C ASP A 54 -10.87 0.60 -5.20
N GLU A 55 -10.58 1.69 -5.91
CA GLU A 55 -10.49 1.66 -7.37
C GLU A 55 -9.16 1.09 -7.87
N GLY A 56 -8.20 0.86 -6.97
CA GLY A 56 -6.92 0.29 -7.36
C GLY A 56 -5.93 1.29 -7.95
N VAL A 57 -6.14 2.58 -7.72
CA VAL A 57 -5.23 3.61 -8.22
C VAL A 57 -3.85 3.49 -7.59
N ALA A 58 -3.82 3.12 -6.30
CA ALA A 58 -2.58 2.99 -5.55
C ALA A 58 -2.84 2.09 -4.34
N GLN A 59 -1.86 1.95 -3.48
CA GLN A 59 -2.01 1.17 -2.24
C GLN A 59 -1.74 2.06 -1.04
N LEU A 60 -2.53 1.84 0.01
CA LEU A 60 -2.44 2.60 1.25
C LEU A 60 -1.79 1.77 2.34
N PHE A 61 -0.84 2.37 3.04
CA PHE A 61 -0.23 1.78 4.22
C PHE A 61 -0.31 2.79 5.36
N VAL A 62 -0.59 2.30 6.57
CA VAL A 62 -0.62 3.15 7.74
C VAL A 62 0.53 2.72 8.64
N SER A 63 1.47 3.62 8.88
CA SER A 63 2.63 3.33 9.72
C SER A 63 2.20 2.99 11.14
N GLN A 64 2.71 1.90 11.66
CA GLN A 64 2.43 1.50 13.04
C GLN A 64 3.29 2.28 14.03
N PHE A 65 4.31 2.97 13.54
CA PHE A 65 5.19 3.77 14.37
C PHE A 65 4.63 5.17 14.65
N ASN A 66 4.12 5.84 13.61
CA ASN A 66 3.67 7.23 13.75
C ASN A 66 2.24 7.47 13.24
N ASN A 67 1.54 6.42 12.84
CA ASN A 67 0.16 6.46 12.32
C ASN A 67 -0.01 7.33 11.07
N ARG A 68 1.06 7.66 10.39
CA ARG A 68 0.97 8.43 9.16
C ARG A 68 0.58 7.53 8.00
N LYS A 69 -0.17 8.09 7.06
CA LYS A 69 -0.59 7.36 5.87
C LYS A 69 0.47 7.46 4.78
N ILE A 70 0.75 6.34 4.15
CA ILE A 70 1.74 6.23 3.09
C ILE A 70 1.03 5.70 1.85
N ILE A 71 1.26 6.34 0.72
CA ILE A 71 0.69 5.88 -0.55
C ILE A 71 1.82 5.25 -1.37
N GLY A 72 1.59 4.02 -1.82
CA GLY A 72 2.52 3.31 -2.68
C GLY A 72 1.97 3.19 -4.08
N THR A 73 2.78 3.51 -5.08
CA THR A 73 2.38 3.48 -6.48
C THR A 73 3.46 2.80 -7.32
N VAL A 74 3.11 2.46 -8.54
CA VAL A 74 4.09 1.94 -9.50
C VAL A 74 4.81 3.09 -10.19
N GLY A 75 4.13 4.18 -10.49
CA GLY A 75 4.71 5.32 -11.18
C GLY A 75 4.39 6.65 -10.53
N ALA A 76 5.18 7.66 -10.87
CA ALA A 76 5.05 8.98 -10.26
C ALA A 76 3.74 9.68 -10.61
N LEU A 77 3.20 9.39 -11.79
CA LEU A 77 1.99 10.04 -12.27
C LEU A 77 0.78 9.74 -11.37
N GLN A 78 0.75 8.56 -10.76
CA GLN A 78 -0.36 8.20 -9.89
C GLN A 78 -0.52 9.18 -8.72
N PHE A 79 0.59 9.73 -8.21
CA PHE A 79 0.48 10.71 -7.13
C PHE A 79 -0.25 11.97 -7.60
N GLU A 80 0.02 12.40 -8.83
CA GLU A 80 -0.66 13.57 -9.38
C GLU A 80 -2.13 13.32 -9.63
N VAL A 81 -2.46 12.11 -10.10
CA VAL A 81 -3.85 11.71 -10.31
C VAL A 81 -4.62 11.71 -8.99
N ILE A 82 -3.99 11.15 -7.95
CA ILE A 82 -4.63 11.10 -6.63
C ILE A 82 -4.88 12.51 -6.10
N GLU A 83 -3.88 13.37 -6.18
CA GLU A 83 -4.00 14.75 -5.69
C GLU A 83 -5.10 15.50 -6.44
N TYR A 84 -5.12 15.37 -7.76
CA TYR A 84 -6.13 16.02 -8.60
C TYR A 84 -7.54 15.53 -8.24
N ARG A 85 -7.72 14.23 -8.12
CA ARG A 85 -9.04 13.67 -7.86
C ARG A 85 -9.52 13.99 -6.45
N LEU A 86 -8.62 13.98 -5.47
CA LEU A 86 -9.00 14.37 -4.11
C LEU A 86 -9.50 15.80 -4.08
N LEU A 87 -8.83 16.70 -4.77
CA LEU A 87 -9.23 18.09 -4.80
C LEU A 87 -10.54 18.29 -5.55
N HIS A 88 -10.69 17.68 -6.71
CA HIS A 88 -11.84 17.96 -7.59
C HIS A 88 -13.07 17.12 -7.27
N GLU A 89 -12.90 15.92 -6.73
CA GLU A 89 -14.05 15.05 -6.43
C GLU A 89 -14.47 15.11 -4.98
N TYR A 90 -13.56 15.45 -4.08
CA TYR A 90 -13.82 15.43 -2.63
C TYR A 90 -13.56 16.77 -1.97
N ALA A 91 -13.16 17.76 -2.74
CA ALA A 91 -12.83 19.09 -2.23
C ALA A 91 -11.77 19.02 -1.11
N ALA A 92 -10.85 18.07 -1.21
CA ALA A 92 -9.85 17.83 -0.19
C ALA A 92 -8.45 18.01 -0.78
N ALA A 93 -7.70 18.98 -0.27
CA ALA A 93 -6.33 19.20 -0.69
C ALA A 93 -5.40 18.34 0.15
N CYS A 94 -4.37 17.79 -0.47
CA CYS A 94 -3.38 16.99 0.25
C CYS A 94 -1.98 17.51 -0.03
N ARG A 95 -1.06 17.13 0.84
CA ARG A 95 0.36 17.40 0.66
C ARG A 95 1.11 16.08 0.64
N TRP A 96 2.21 16.07 -0.06
CA TRP A 96 3.06 14.90 -0.17
C TRP A 96 4.39 15.15 0.51
N GLU A 97 4.89 14.15 1.22
CA GLU A 97 6.23 14.19 1.77
C GLU A 97 6.98 12.97 1.26
N PRO A 98 8.11 13.15 0.56
CA PRO A 98 8.86 12.01 0.04
C PRO A 98 9.36 11.10 1.14
N ILE A 99 9.41 9.81 0.86
CA ILE A 99 9.97 8.84 1.79
C ILE A 99 10.78 7.83 0.97
N ASN A 100 11.99 7.54 1.43
CA ASN A 100 12.86 6.60 0.74
C ASN A 100 12.60 5.19 1.24
N LEU A 101 11.86 4.42 0.46
CA LEU A 101 11.61 3.02 0.74
C LEU A 101 11.99 2.20 -0.47
N TYR A 102 12.48 1.00 -0.22
CA TYR A 102 12.88 0.08 -1.27
C TYR A 102 11.71 -0.81 -1.70
N LYS A 103 11.06 -1.46 -0.73
CA LYS A 103 9.99 -2.43 -0.99
C LYS A 103 9.00 -2.46 0.13
N ALA A 104 7.75 -2.77 -0.21
CA ALA A 104 6.72 -3.15 0.75
C ALA A 104 6.62 -4.67 0.76
N CYS A 105 6.65 -5.26 1.94
CA CYS A 105 6.62 -6.71 2.09
C CYS A 105 5.47 -7.10 2.99
N TRP A 106 4.57 -7.92 2.49
CA TRP A 106 3.49 -8.49 3.30
C TRP A 106 4.04 -9.71 4.00
N ILE A 107 3.87 -9.77 5.32
CA ILE A 107 4.51 -10.80 6.15
C ILE A 107 3.53 -11.93 6.42
N GLU A 108 3.93 -13.14 6.08
CA GLU A 108 3.19 -14.34 6.44
C GLU A 108 4.03 -15.09 7.46
N ALA A 109 3.46 -15.35 8.65
CA ALA A 109 4.21 -15.95 9.74
C ALA A 109 3.91 -17.44 9.85
N GLN A 110 4.96 -18.24 9.87
CA GLN A 110 4.86 -19.65 10.20
C GLN A 110 5.03 -19.86 11.71
N ASP A 111 5.58 -18.86 12.41
CA ASP A 111 5.79 -18.88 13.84
C ASP A 111 5.37 -17.53 14.40
N GLN A 112 4.33 -17.51 15.20
CA GLN A 112 3.80 -16.27 15.74
C GLN A 112 4.78 -15.58 16.67
N ALA A 113 5.57 -16.35 17.43
CA ALA A 113 6.58 -15.77 18.32
C ALA A 113 7.66 -15.03 17.55
N GLU A 114 8.08 -15.58 16.40
CA GLU A 114 9.06 -14.92 15.56
C GLU A 114 8.49 -13.64 14.95
N LEU A 115 7.20 -13.66 14.57
CA LEU A 115 6.53 -12.48 14.05
C LEU A 115 6.50 -11.36 15.09
N GLU A 116 6.16 -11.69 16.34
CA GLU A 116 6.12 -10.67 17.39
C GLU A 116 7.49 -10.08 17.66
N ASP A 117 8.52 -10.92 17.63
CA ASP A 117 9.89 -10.45 17.78
C ASP A 117 10.29 -9.52 16.64
N PHE A 118 9.93 -9.89 15.42
CA PHE A 118 10.21 -9.08 14.24
C PHE A 118 9.54 -7.71 14.33
N LYS A 119 8.26 -7.68 14.71
CA LYS A 119 7.52 -6.44 14.85
C LYS A 119 8.14 -5.53 15.90
N LYS A 120 8.65 -6.12 16.97
CA LYS A 120 9.28 -5.37 18.04
C LYS A 120 10.59 -4.73 17.58
N HIS A 121 11.41 -5.48 16.87
CA HIS A 121 12.71 -4.99 16.40
C HIS A 121 12.60 -4.05 15.21
N LYS A 122 11.55 -4.19 14.40
CA LYS A 122 11.35 -3.39 13.20
C LYS A 122 10.16 -2.45 13.33
N ALA A 123 9.85 -2.01 14.56
CA ALA A 123 8.66 -1.21 14.81
C ALA A 123 8.57 0.04 13.92
N GLN A 124 9.70 0.68 13.63
CA GLN A 124 9.72 1.89 12.79
C GLN A 124 9.36 1.61 11.35
N TYR A 125 9.46 0.36 10.92
CA TYR A 125 9.25 -0.03 9.53
C TYR A 125 7.99 -0.84 9.35
N MET A 126 7.20 -1.02 10.39
CA MET A 126 5.95 -1.78 10.30
C MET A 126 4.78 -0.88 9.95
N ALA A 127 3.92 -1.41 9.12
CA ALA A 127 2.71 -0.72 8.71
C ALA A 127 1.60 -1.73 8.56
N LYS A 128 0.39 -1.23 8.31
CA LYS A 128 -0.75 -2.07 7.99
C LYS A 128 -1.33 -1.63 6.66
N ASP A 129 -1.76 -2.59 5.86
CA ASP A 129 -2.42 -2.25 4.61
C ASP A 129 -3.90 -1.97 4.88
N LYS A 130 -4.66 -1.76 3.82
CA LYS A 130 -6.07 -1.40 3.94
C LYS A 130 -6.91 -2.49 4.62
N GLU A 131 -6.51 -3.75 4.45
CA GLU A 131 -7.17 -4.89 5.09
C GLU A 131 -6.65 -5.17 6.49
N GLY A 132 -5.72 -4.39 6.99
CA GLY A 132 -5.18 -4.58 8.33
C GLY A 132 -4.08 -5.62 8.43
N ARG A 133 -3.51 -6.03 7.30
CA ARG A 133 -2.43 -7.00 7.30
C ARG A 133 -1.09 -6.36 7.60
N ASP A 134 -0.19 -7.13 8.20
CA ASP A 134 1.13 -6.64 8.55
C ASP A 134 2.00 -6.46 7.31
N VAL A 135 2.60 -5.28 7.19
CA VAL A 135 3.47 -4.93 6.08
C VAL A 135 4.79 -4.41 6.65
N PHE A 136 5.89 -4.89 6.10
CA PHE A 136 7.21 -4.40 6.43
C PHE A 136 7.68 -3.50 5.29
N LEU A 137 7.99 -2.25 5.61
CA LEU A 137 8.45 -1.27 4.63
C LEU A 137 9.95 -1.15 4.72
N ALA A 138 10.64 -1.96 3.93
CA ALA A 138 12.11 -1.98 3.93
C ALA A 138 12.67 -0.72 3.27
N ASP A 139 13.62 -0.06 3.91
CA ASP A 139 14.19 1.15 3.35
C ASP A 139 15.31 0.89 2.35
N SER A 140 15.85 -0.33 2.34
CA SER A 140 16.93 -0.68 1.43
C SER A 140 16.92 -2.18 1.13
N GLN A 141 17.59 -2.54 0.05
CA GLN A 141 17.74 -3.95 -0.30
C GLN A 141 18.49 -4.70 0.80
N TYR A 142 19.49 -4.05 1.40
CA TYR A 142 20.25 -4.64 2.48
C TYR A 142 19.36 -4.95 3.69
N MET A 143 18.53 -4.00 4.08
CA MET A 143 17.61 -4.22 5.21
C MET A 143 16.69 -5.41 4.95
N LEU A 144 16.14 -5.49 3.74
CA LEU A 144 15.26 -6.60 3.40
C LEU A 144 16.01 -7.93 3.44
N HIS A 145 17.20 -7.96 2.87
CA HIS A 145 18.01 -9.18 2.86
C HIS A 145 18.32 -9.65 4.28
N MET A 146 18.74 -8.74 5.15
CA MET A 146 19.04 -9.08 6.54
C MET A 146 17.81 -9.55 7.30
N ALA A 147 16.66 -8.95 7.03
CA ALA A 147 15.41 -9.39 7.66
C ALA A 147 15.09 -10.83 7.24
N GLN A 148 15.22 -11.14 5.97
CA GLN A 148 14.96 -12.50 5.48
C GLN A 148 15.94 -13.52 6.07
N GLU A 149 17.20 -13.11 6.26
CA GLU A 149 18.21 -13.99 6.85
C GLU A 149 17.99 -14.24 8.32
N ASN A 150 17.55 -13.22 9.05
CA ASN A 150 17.39 -13.32 10.50
C ASN A 150 16.04 -13.91 10.93
N TYR A 151 15.04 -13.92 10.04
CA TYR A 151 13.68 -14.35 10.37
C TYR A 151 13.21 -15.35 9.33
N LYS A 152 13.78 -16.55 9.37
CA LYS A 152 13.55 -17.54 8.31
C LYS A 152 12.18 -18.21 8.36
N LYS A 153 11.47 -18.07 9.49
CA LYS A 153 10.12 -18.58 9.61
C LYS A 153 9.07 -17.57 9.17
N LEU A 154 9.51 -16.40 8.72
CA LEU A 154 8.62 -15.41 8.13
C LEU A 154 8.77 -15.47 6.62
N ILE A 155 7.65 -15.37 5.92
CA ILE A 155 7.62 -15.32 4.46
C ILE A 155 7.30 -13.89 4.06
N PHE A 156 8.15 -13.32 3.21
CA PHE A 156 8.03 -11.93 2.76
C PHE A 156 7.46 -11.94 1.35
N HIS A 157 6.21 -11.51 1.22
CA HIS A 157 5.54 -11.40 -0.07
C HIS A 157 5.65 -9.98 -0.58
N PHE A 158 5.84 -9.80 -1.87
CA PHE A 158 6.00 -8.47 -2.45
C PHE A 158 4.73 -7.91 -3.05
N THR A 159 3.66 -8.68 -3.01
CA THR A 159 2.32 -8.21 -3.39
C THR A 159 1.34 -8.63 -2.31
N SER A 160 0.15 -8.02 -2.35
CA SER A 160 -0.89 -8.35 -1.38
C SER A 160 -1.61 -9.66 -1.70
N GLU A 161 -1.24 -10.29 -2.78
CA GLU A 161 -1.90 -11.51 -3.24
C GLU A 161 -1.10 -12.74 -2.81
N PHE A 162 -1.58 -13.43 -1.79
CA PHE A 162 -0.92 -14.66 -1.33
C PHE A 162 -1.86 -15.49 -0.46
#